data_a03e30119d8f3249dcc44019836ed578
#
_entry.id   a03e30119d8f3249dcc44019836ed578
#
_cell.length_a   1.000
_cell.length_b   1.000
_cell.length_c   1.000
_cell.angle_alpha   90.00
_cell.angle_beta   90.00
_cell.angle_gamma   90.00
#
_symmetry.space_group_name_H-M   'P 1'
#
loop_
_entity.id
_entity.type
_entity.pdbx_description
1 polymer ?
#
loop_
_entity_poly.entity_id
_entity_poly.type
_entity_poly.pdbx_seq_one_letter_code
_entity_poly.pdbx_strand_id
1 'polypeptide(L)'
;MDYWEQKIASMKMKSLFLISFCLLGIACSEPSPSQIPFYNEADFTPYFLTEEAAEKQITHRISSFEFYNQDSSLVKSSSLDGKIYVANFIFTTCNNICPDMISQMKRIEKAFLGNSQVAYLSFSVTPWIDDVKTLKKYSELNQISSPQWSLLTGDKEAIYTLARKSFFAEESIGFTKDSNEILHPEHFILVDQKGRIRGIYNGTLPLDADQCIEDIRALLAE
;
A
#
# COMPACT_ATOMS: atom_id res chain seq x y z
N MET A 1 74.08 -6.55 18.26
CA MET A 1 72.75 -6.08 17.85
C MET A 1 72.45 -4.85 18.67
N ASP A 2 72.51 -3.68 18.02
CA ASP A 2 72.56 -2.41 18.71
C ASP A 2 71.23 -2.00 19.31
N TYR A 3 71.25 -1.36 20.46
CA TYR A 3 70.11 -0.83 21.22
C TYR A 3 69.11 -0.05 20.32
N TRP A 4 69.67 0.62 19.31
CA TRP A 4 68.85 1.39 18.33
C TRP A 4 68.02 0.51 17.39
N GLU A 5 68.47 -0.65 16.94
CA GLU A 5 67.73 -1.58 16.09
C GLU A 5 66.53 -2.21 16.83
N GLN A 6 66.74 -2.56 18.13
CA GLN A 6 65.64 -3.08 18.96
C GLN A 6 64.53 -2.02 19.18
N LYS A 7 64.93 -0.74 19.34
CA LYS A 7 63.98 0.35 19.53
C LYS A 7 63.18 0.64 18.26
N ILE A 8 63.77 0.58 17.07
CA ILE A 8 63.13 0.76 15.77
C ILE A 8 62.18 -0.43 15.47
N ALA A 9 62.55 -1.66 15.77
CA ALA A 9 61.71 -2.85 15.61
C ALA A 9 60.46 -2.78 16.51
N SER A 10 60.62 -2.36 17.77
CA SER A 10 59.52 -2.17 18.73
C SER A 10 58.55 -1.07 18.30
N MET A 11 59.07 0.04 17.76
CA MET A 11 58.21 1.13 17.24
C MET A 11 57.45 0.72 15.98
N LYS A 12 58.06 -0.02 15.04
CA LYS A 12 57.41 -0.53 13.85
C LYS A 12 56.31 -1.55 14.20
N MET A 13 56.56 -2.41 15.18
CA MET A 13 55.59 -3.40 15.64
C MET A 13 54.39 -2.76 16.34
N LYS A 14 54.61 -1.71 17.16
CA LYS A 14 53.52 -0.94 17.79
C LYS A 14 52.69 -0.15 16.77
N SER A 15 53.34 0.41 15.72
CA SER A 15 52.65 1.11 14.64
C SER A 15 51.81 0.16 13.77
N LEU A 16 52.28 -1.06 13.50
CA LEU A 16 51.50 -2.08 12.77
C LEU A 16 50.28 -2.56 13.56
N PHE A 17 50.37 -2.69 14.89
CA PHE A 17 49.25 -3.07 15.75
C PHE A 17 48.20 -1.97 15.85
N LEU A 18 48.58 -0.70 15.86
CA LEU A 18 47.63 0.42 15.85
C LEU A 18 46.89 0.57 14.53
N ILE A 19 47.55 0.32 13.40
CA ILE A 19 46.90 0.38 12.05
C ILE A 19 45.94 -0.80 11.86
N SER A 20 46.28 -1.99 12.40
CA SER A 20 45.39 -3.16 12.32
C SER A 20 44.13 -3.00 13.19
N PHE A 21 44.17 -2.24 14.28
CA PHE A 21 43.02 -2.00 15.15
C PHE A 21 42.03 -0.96 14.60
N CYS A 22 42.51 -0.03 13.75
CA CYS A 22 41.65 0.98 13.11
C CYS A 22 40.85 0.46 11.91
N LEU A 23 41.19 -0.70 11.35
CA LEU A 23 40.46 -1.29 10.20
C LEU A 23 39.26 -2.17 10.58
N LEU A 24 39.01 -2.40 11.86
CA LEU A 24 37.90 -3.24 12.37
C LEU A 24 36.66 -2.46 12.77
N GLY A 25 36.59 -1.16 12.50
CA GLY A 25 35.57 -0.25 13.06
C GLY A 25 34.54 0.32 12.08
N ILE A 26 34.49 -0.07 10.80
CA ILE A 26 33.48 0.45 9.86
C ILE A 26 32.67 -0.73 9.31
N ALA A 27 32.01 -1.43 10.21
CA ALA A 27 30.76 -2.10 9.80
C ALA A 27 29.67 -1.01 9.81
N CYS A 28 29.51 -0.27 8.73
CA CYS A 28 28.25 0.38 8.43
C CYS A 28 27.23 -0.76 8.35
N SER A 29 26.44 -0.97 9.39
CA SER A 29 25.20 -1.73 9.24
C SER A 29 24.35 -0.96 8.25
N GLU A 30 24.14 -1.49 7.05
CA GLU A 30 23.11 -0.98 6.18
C GLU A 30 21.82 -0.95 7.00
N PRO A 31 21.02 0.14 6.89
CA PRO A 31 19.74 0.16 7.57
C PRO A 31 18.96 -1.06 7.10
N SER A 32 18.53 -1.88 8.04
CA SER A 32 17.63 -2.99 7.77
C SER A 32 16.43 -2.43 7.00
N PRO A 33 16.06 -2.98 5.83
CA PRO A 33 14.88 -2.51 5.11
C PRO A 33 13.69 -2.49 6.10
N SER A 34 12.95 -1.39 6.14
CA SER A 34 11.78 -1.27 7.00
C SER A 34 10.81 -2.38 6.60
N GLN A 35 10.51 -3.29 7.53
CA GLN A 35 9.55 -4.34 7.27
C GLN A 35 8.16 -3.71 7.16
N ILE A 36 7.52 -3.88 6.01
CA ILE A 36 6.13 -3.48 5.80
C ILE A 36 5.24 -4.45 6.59
N PRO A 37 4.33 -3.95 7.45
CA PRO A 37 3.49 -4.82 8.26
C PRO A 37 2.46 -5.56 7.41
N PHE A 38 1.88 -6.59 8.02
CA PHE A 38 0.66 -7.24 7.58
C PHE A 38 -0.48 -6.86 8.52
N TYR A 39 -1.70 -6.82 7.98
CA TYR A 39 -2.91 -6.58 8.76
C TYR A 39 -3.86 -7.76 8.55
N ASN A 40 -4.30 -8.35 9.66
CA ASN A 40 -5.13 -9.56 9.64
C ASN A 40 -6.56 -9.33 10.16
N GLU A 41 -6.79 -8.23 10.86
CA GLU A 41 -8.02 -7.94 11.58
C GLU A 41 -8.42 -6.48 11.42
N ALA A 42 -9.72 -6.19 11.66
CA ALA A 42 -10.32 -4.88 11.47
C ALA A 42 -9.88 -3.82 12.51
N ASP A 43 -9.16 -4.22 13.56
CA ASP A 43 -8.57 -3.31 14.55
C ASP A 43 -7.26 -2.66 14.06
N PHE A 44 -6.82 -3.06 12.85
CA PHE A 44 -5.60 -2.58 12.22
C PHE A 44 -4.33 -2.78 13.05
N THR A 45 -4.27 -3.82 13.88
CA THR A 45 -3.05 -4.22 14.58
C THR A 45 -1.99 -4.64 13.55
N PRO A 46 -0.81 -3.96 13.50
CA PRO A 46 0.24 -4.30 12.55
C PRO A 46 1.06 -5.51 13.01
N TYR A 47 1.26 -6.47 12.13
CA TYR A 47 2.11 -7.64 12.35
C TYR A 47 3.39 -7.53 11.54
N PHE A 48 4.54 -7.42 12.18
CA PHE A 48 5.85 -7.38 11.53
C PHE A 48 6.42 -8.81 11.48
N LEU A 49 6.21 -9.49 10.38
CA LEU A 49 6.52 -10.91 10.19
C LEU A 49 7.45 -11.12 9.01
N THR A 50 8.24 -12.20 9.05
CA THR A 50 8.86 -12.72 7.84
C THR A 50 7.80 -13.33 6.92
N GLU A 51 8.08 -13.45 5.63
CA GLU A 51 7.14 -14.02 4.67
C GLU A 51 6.69 -15.44 5.07
N GLU A 52 7.62 -16.27 5.56
CA GLU A 52 7.31 -17.63 6.04
C GLU A 52 6.36 -17.63 7.25
N ALA A 53 6.55 -16.70 8.18
CA ALA A 53 5.67 -16.56 9.34
C ALA A 53 4.30 -16.01 8.93
N ALA A 54 4.28 -15.06 8.00
CA ALA A 54 3.06 -14.46 7.48
C ALA A 54 2.17 -15.48 6.76
N GLU A 55 2.75 -16.41 5.99
CA GLU A 55 1.97 -17.51 5.36
C GLU A 55 1.23 -18.39 6.35
N LYS A 56 1.75 -18.52 7.58
CA LYS A 56 1.14 -19.35 8.63
C LYS A 56 0.15 -18.57 9.50
N GLN A 57 0.38 -17.28 9.72
CA GLN A 57 -0.33 -16.47 10.72
C GLN A 57 -1.35 -15.52 10.11
N ILE A 58 -1.07 -14.97 8.92
CA ILE A 58 -1.98 -14.03 8.25
C ILE A 58 -2.94 -14.82 7.38
N THR A 59 -4.15 -14.97 7.86
CA THR A 59 -5.21 -15.74 7.19
C THR A 59 -6.15 -14.87 6.37
N HIS A 60 -6.23 -13.58 6.70
CA HIS A 60 -7.08 -12.64 5.97
C HIS A 60 -6.59 -12.40 4.56
N ARG A 61 -7.50 -12.44 3.61
CA ARG A 61 -7.30 -12.14 2.18
C ARG A 61 -8.50 -11.36 1.67
N ILE A 62 -8.25 -10.48 0.71
CA ILE A 62 -9.35 -9.82 0.01
C ILE A 62 -10.19 -10.87 -0.71
N SER A 63 -11.48 -10.88 -0.42
CA SER A 63 -12.43 -11.83 -1.02
C SER A 63 -12.56 -11.60 -2.52
N SER A 64 -12.98 -12.64 -3.23
CA SER A 64 -13.27 -12.53 -4.67
C SER A 64 -14.42 -11.55 -4.94
N PHE A 65 -14.27 -10.77 -5.99
CA PHE A 65 -15.27 -9.82 -6.46
C PHE A 65 -15.28 -9.72 -7.98
N GLU A 66 -16.39 -9.22 -8.52
CA GLU A 66 -16.50 -8.78 -9.92
C GLU A 66 -17.43 -7.57 -10.02
N PHE A 67 -16.92 -6.50 -10.64
CA PHE A 67 -17.63 -5.23 -10.81
C PHE A 67 -17.35 -4.63 -12.17
N TYR A 68 -18.25 -3.78 -12.67
CA TYR A 68 -18.02 -3.03 -13.89
C TYR A 68 -17.19 -1.78 -13.61
N ASN A 69 -16.24 -1.48 -14.52
CA ASN A 69 -15.49 -0.24 -14.44
C ASN A 69 -16.13 0.86 -15.33
N GLN A 70 -15.54 2.05 -15.31
CA GLN A 70 -15.96 3.23 -16.10
C GLN A 70 -15.98 3.00 -17.62
N ASP A 71 -15.33 1.96 -18.11
CA ASP A 71 -15.27 1.60 -19.54
C ASP A 71 -16.19 0.41 -19.88
N SER A 72 -17.18 0.12 -19.03
CA SER A 72 -18.11 -1.02 -19.16
C SER A 72 -17.41 -2.39 -19.17
N SER A 73 -16.17 -2.48 -18.72
CA SER A 73 -15.44 -3.74 -18.63
C SER A 73 -15.65 -4.39 -17.28
N LEU A 74 -15.87 -5.71 -17.28
CA LEU A 74 -15.97 -6.48 -16.04
C LEU A 74 -14.58 -6.70 -15.45
N VAL A 75 -14.31 -6.13 -14.28
CA VAL A 75 -13.08 -6.31 -13.52
C VAL A 75 -13.32 -7.37 -12.46
N LYS A 76 -12.51 -8.44 -12.50
CA LYS A 76 -12.55 -9.52 -11.52
C LYS A 76 -11.33 -9.45 -10.63
N SER A 77 -11.48 -9.82 -9.36
CA SER A 77 -10.36 -9.91 -8.41
C SER A 77 -9.21 -10.77 -8.95
N SER A 78 -9.51 -11.84 -9.70
CA SER A 78 -8.50 -12.69 -10.33
C SER A 78 -7.61 -11.98 -11.36
N SER A 79 -8.03 -10.83 -11.90
CA SER A 79 -7.18 -10.00 -12.77
C SER A 79 -6.09 -9.24 -12.01
N LEU A 80 -6.15 -9.27 -10.68
CA LEU A 80 -5.19 -8.66 -9.76
C LEU A 80 -4.21 -9.67 -9.16
N ASP A 81 -4.37 -10.96 -9.46
CA ASP A 81 -3.47 -12.00 -8.98
C ASP A 81 -2.02 -11.67 -9.39
N GLY A 82 -1.13 -11.68 -8.42
CA GLY A 82 0.28 -11.32 -8.64
C GLY A 82 0.54 -9.82 -8.81
N LYS A 83 -0.45 -8.97 -8.58
CA LYS A 83 -0.29 -7.51 -8.61
C LYS A 83 -0.40 -6.91 -7.20
N ILE A 84 0.30 -5.82 -7.00
CA ILE A 84 0.10 -4.90 -5.88
C ILE A 84 -1.00 -3.92 -6.30
N TYR A 85 -1.93 -3.62 -5.40
CA TYR A 85 -2.92 -2.60 -5.71
C TYR A 85 -3.27 -1.73 -4.52
N VAL A 86 -3.68 -0.50 -4.82
CA VAL A 86 -4.23 0.44 -3.85
C VAL A 86 -5.72 0.55 -4.06
N ALA A 87 -6.50 0.29 -3.01
CA ALA A 87 -7.95 0.38 -3.03
C ALA A 87 -8.43 1.57 -2.19
N ASN A 88 -9.49 2.25 -2.66
CA ASN A 88 -10.22 3.25 -1.89
C ASN A 88 -11.71 3.22 -2.23
N PHE A 89 -12.48 3.94 -1.42
CA PHE A 89 -13.95 4.05 -1.56
C PHE A 89 -14.32 5.50 -1.83
N ILE A 90 -15.15 5.72 -2.86
CA ILE A 90 -15.51 7.05 -3.35
C ILE A 90 -17.01 7.15 -3.61
N PHE A 91 -17.51 8.36 -3.78
CA PHE A 91 -18.79 8.64 -4.45
C PHE A 91 -18.67 9.94 -5.26
N THR A 92 -19.26 9.93 -6.47
CA THR A 92 -19.00 11.00 -7.47
C THR A 92 -19.56 12.36 -7.08
N THR A 93 -20.53 12.41 -6.17
CA THR A 93 -21.16 13.65 -5.67
C THR A 93 -20.47 14.22 -4.43
N CYS A 94 -19.37 13.62 -3.96
CA CYS A 94 -18.59 14.13 -2.85
C CYS A 94 -17.80 15.38 -3.24
N ASN A 95 -18.08 16.47 -2.55
CA ASN A 95 -17.38 17.75 -2.73
C ASN A 95 -16.42 18.10 -1.56
N ASN A 96 -16.17 17.15 -0.68
CA ASN A 96 -15.36 17.37 0.52
C ASN A 96 -14.00 16.65 0.39
N ILE A 97 -13.91 15.41 0.82
CA ILE A 97 -12.63 14.67 0.90
C ILE A 97 -12.23 13.96 -0.41
N CYS A 98 -13.21 13.53 -1.22
CA CYS A 98 -12.90 12.78 -2.45
C CYS A 98 -11.98 13.52 -3.45
N PRO A 99 -12.09 14.86 -3.64
CA PRO A 99 -11.14 15.57 -4.49
C PRO A 99 -9.68 15.44 -4.02
N ASP A 100 -9.44 15.52 -2.69
CA ASP A 100 -8.11 15.35 -2.11
C ASP A 100 -7.62 13.90 -2.30
N MET A 101 -8.48 12.91 -2.01
CA MET A 101 -8.16 11.50 -2.24
C MET A 101 -7.80 11.22 -3.70
N ILE A 102 -8.56 11.75 -4.67
CA ILE A 102 -8.23 11.61 -6.09
C ILE A 102 -6.87 12.26 -6.41
N SER A 103 -6.57 13.42 -5.84
CA SER A 103 -5.29 14.11 -6.01
C SER A 103 -4.13 13.25 -5.48
N GLN A 104 -4.26 12.66 -4.30
CA GLN A 104 -3.23 11.79 -3.73
C GLN A 104 -3.11 10.46 -4.49
N MET A 105 -4.21 9.85 -4.93
CA MET A 105 -4.17 8.64 -5.75
C MET A 105 -3.45 8.89 -7.09
N LYS A 106 -3.67 10.05 -7.73
CA LYS A 106 -2.91 10.46 -8.93
C LYS A 106 -1.40 10.60 -8.66
N ARG A 107 -1.03 11.08 -7.46
CA ARG A 107 0.36 11.17 -7.05
C ARG A 107 1.00 9.77 -6.98
N ILE A 108 0.29 8.81 -6.40
CA ILE A 108 0.72 7.41 -6.33
C ILE A 108 0.79 6.81 -7.74
N GLU A 109 -0.26 6.97 -8.54
CA GLU A 109 -0.32 6.49 -9.93
C GLU A 109 0.87 7.00 -10.77
N LYS A 110 1.17 8.29 -10.67
CA LYS A 110 2.28 8.92 -11.42
C LYS A 110 3.63 8.27 -11.09
N ALA A 111 3.83 7.82 -9.84
CA ALA A 111 5.08 7.17 -9.43
C ALA A 111 5.29 5.79 -10.08
N PHE A 112 4.20 5.12 -10.53
CA PHE A 112 4.24 3.78 -11.11
C PHE A 112 3.57 3.72 -12.49
N LEU A 113 3.50 4.84 -13.19
CA LEU A 113 2.88 4.92 -14.51
C LEU A 113 3.54 3.93 -15.49
N GLY A 114 2.73 3.05 -16.08
CA GLY A 114 3.20 2.03 -17.01
C GLY A 114 3.75 0.76 -16.34
N ASN A 115 3.82 0.69 -15.02
CA ASN A 115 4.18 -0.55 -14.33
C ASN A 115 2.95 -1.47 -14.22
N SER A 116 2.92 -2.53 -15.01
CA SER A 116 1.78 -3.48 -15.06
C SER A 116 1.56 -4.30 -13.79
N GLN A 117 2.50 -4.28 -12.86
CA GLN A 117 2.39 -4.96 -11.56
C GLN A 117 1.64 -4.14 -10.51
N VAL A 118 1.32 -2.86 -10.81
CA VAL A 118 0.59 -1.98 -9.88
C VAL A 118 -0.76 -1.60 -10.47
N ALA A 119 -1.81 -1.65 -9.66
CA ALA A 119 -3.18 -1.27 -10.05
C ALA A 119 -3.84 -0.37 -8.99
N TYR A 120 -4.88 0.33 -9.39
CA TYR A 120 -5.64 1.24 -8.53
C TYR A 120 -7.14 0.95 -8.68
N LEU A 121 -7.83 0.82 -7.55
CA LEU A 121 -9.25 0.47 -7.51
C LEU A 121 -10.00 1.48 -6.65
N SER A 122 -10.94 2.19 -7.25
CA SER A 122 -11.85 3.09 -6.53
C SER A 122 -13.26 2.53 -6.62
N PHE A 123 -13.77 2.01 -5.51
CA PHE A 123 -15.12 1.44 -5.43
C PHE A 123 -16.14 2.53 -5.12
N SER A 124 -17.19 2.65 -5.93
CA SER A 124 -18.29 3.55 -5.60
C SER A 124 -19.12 2.99 -4.44
N VAL A 125 -19.34 3.80 -3.42
CA VAL A 125 -20.25 3.47 -2.30
C VAL A 125 -21.68 3.96 -2.52
N THR A 126 -21.95 4.60 -3.64
CA THR A 126 -23.28 5.02 -4.09
C THR A 126 -23.63 4.44 -5.46
N PRO A 127 -23.55 3.10 -5.67
CA PRO A 127 -23.70 2.50 -7.01
C PRO A 127 -25.08 2.74 -7.63
N TRP A 128 -26.09 3.14 -6.84
CA TRP A 128 -27.40 3.54 -7.34
C TRP A 128 -27.42 4.96 -7.96
N ILE A 129 -26.35 5.75 -7.79
CA ILE A 129 -26.11 7.05 -8.42
C ILE A 129 -24.98 6.92 -9.44
N ASP A 130 -23.93 6.20 -9.05
CA ASP A 130 -22.67 6.06 -9.78
C ASP A 130 -22.71 4.85 -10.70
N ASP A 131 -23.56 4.92 -11.73
CA ASP A 131 -23.54 3.96 -12.82
C ASP A 131 -22.27 4.09 -13.69
N VAL A 132 -22.05 3.17 -14.60
CA VAL A 132 -20.87 3.15 -15.49
C VAL A 132 -20.73 4.48 -16.26
N LYS A 133 -21.83 5.06 -16.73
CA LYS A 133 -21.81 6.33 -17.46
C LYS A 133 -21.41 7.50 -16.57
N THR A 134 -21.89 7.53 -15.35
CA THR A 134 -21.55 8.53 -14.33
C THR A 134 -20.07 8.41 -13.97
N LEU A 135 -19.57 7.18 -13.74
CA LEU A 135 -18.15 6.93 -13.47
C LEU A 135 -17.26 7.32 -14.66
N LYS A 136 -17.72 7.08 -15.89
CA LYS A 136 -17.00 7.51 -17.09
C LYS A 136 -16.85 9.04 -17.13
N LYS A 137 -17.94 9.77 -16.93
CA LYS A 137 -17.91 11.23 -16.86
C LYS A 137 -17.02 11.72 -15.71
N TYR A 138 -17.08 11.06 -14.56
CA TYR A 138 -16.23 11.39 -13.41
C TYR A 138 -14.74 11.17 -13.72
N SER A 139 -14.41 10.07 -14.40
CA SER A 139 -13.02 9.79 -14.80
C SER A 139 -12.49 10.85 -15.77
N GLU A 140 -13.29 11.30 -16.72
CA GLU A 140 -12.95 12.36 -17.68
C GLU A 140 -12.73 13.70 -16.98
N LEU A 141 -13.65 14.11 -16.12
CA LEU A 141 -13.54 15.37 -15.34
C LEU A 141 -12.30 15.38 -14.44
N ASN A 142 -11.98 14.24 -13.86
CA ASN A 142 -10.81 14.12 -12.99
C ASN A 142 -9.54 13.69 -13.76
N GLN A 143 -9.58 13.57 -15.09
CA GLN A 143 -8.43 13.15 -15.93
C GLN A 143 -7.82 11.81 -15.46
N ILE A 144 -8.67 10.86 -15.12
CA ILE A 144 -8.28 9.48 -14.80
C ILE A 144 -8.36 8.69 -16.11
N SER A 145 -7.23 8.49 -16.77
CA SER A 145 -7.15 7.87 -18.10
C SER A 145 -6.26 6.63 -18.15
N SER A 146 -5.56 6.32 -17.07
CA SER A 146 -4.68 5.17 -16.99
C SER A 146 -5.46 3.85 -17.01
N PRO A 147 -5.06 2.86 -17.80
CA PRO A 147 -5.65 1.53 -17.77
C PRO A 147 -5.37 0.77 -16.46
N GLN A 148 -4.46 1.29 -15.62
CA GLN A 148 -4.15 0.74 -14.31
C GLN A 148 -5.19 1.14 -13.25
N TRP A 149 -6.05 2.14 -13.52
CA TRP A 149 -7.01 2.67 -12.55
C TRP A 149 -8.45 2.39 -12.98
N SER A 150 -9.13 1.57 -12.18
CA SER A 150 -10.55 1.22 -12.36
C SER A 150 -11.42 1.91 -11.32
N LEU A 151 -12.41 2.67 -11.78
CA LEU A 151 -13.52 3.16 -10.97
C LEU A 151 -14.63 2.12 -11.06
N LEU A 152 -15.01 1.51 -9.94
CA LEU A 152 -15.83 0.30 -9.91
C LEU A 152 -17.23 0.57 -9.37
N THR A 153 -18.24 0.00 -10.03
CA THR A 153 -19.64 0.02 -9.61
C THR A 153 -20.31 -1.33 -9.83
N GLY A 154 -21.39 -1.59 -9.10
CA GLY A 154 -22.12 -2.85 -9.19
C GLY A 154 -23.22 -2.98 -8.14
N ASP A 155 -23.48 -4.20 -7.68
CA ASP A 155 -24.44 -4.44 -6.62
C ASP A 155 -24.02 -3.79 -5.30
N LYS A 156 -24.94 -3.04 -4.67
CA LYS A 156 -24.70 -2.31 -3.43
C LYS A 156 -24.24 -3.25 -2.31
N GLU A 157 -24.97 -4.33 -2.08
CA GLU A 157 -24.70 -5.25 -0.98
C GLU A 157 -23.36 -5.96 -1.15
N ALA A 158 -22.99 -6.29 -2.40
CA ALA A 158 -21.70 -6.88 -2.73
C ALA A 158 -20.54 -5.89 -2.43
N ILE A 159 -20.68 -4.62 -2.86
CA ILE A 159 -19.67 -3.58 -2.59
C ILE A 159 -19.52 -3.32 -1.10
N TYR A 160 -20.62 -3.18 -0.37
CA TYR A 160 -20.60 -2.91 1.08
C TYR A 160 -20.08 -4.10 1.88
N THR A 161 -20.43 -5.33 1.47
CA THR A 161 -19.88 -6.54 2.07
C THR A 161 -18.37 -6.62 1.86
N LEU A 162 -17.90 -6.36 0.63
CA LEU A 162 -16.47 -6.33 0.32
C LEU A 162 -15.74 -5.25 1.13
N ALA A 163 -16.29 -4.02 1.18
CA ALA A 163 -15.72 -2.92 1.93
C ALA A 163 -15.55 -3.26 3.41
N ARG A 164 -16.59 -3.77 4.05
CA ARG A 164 -16.59 -4.07 5.48
C ARG A 164 -15.76 -5.29 5.84
N LYS A 165 -15.94 -6.40 5.12
CA LYS A 165 -15.36 -7.69 5.49
C LYS A 165 -13.96 -7.92 4.93
N SER A 166 -13.66 -7.35 3.78
CA SER A 166 -12.36 -7.58 3.13
C SER A 166 -11.39 -6.42 3.28
N PHE A 167 -11.89 -5.19 3.17
CA PHE A 167 -11.05 -3.99 3.29
C PHE A 167 -11.11 -3.33 4.67
N PHE A 168 -11.95 -3.83 5.59
CA PHE A 168 -12.14 -3.25 6.92
C PHE A 168 -12.48 -1.75 6.89
N ALA A 169 -13.24 -1.34 5.87
CA ALA A 169 -13.47 0.06 5.51
C ALA A 169 -14.56 0.74 6.39
N GLU A 170 -14.65 0.44 7.67
CA GLU A 170 -15.51 1.13 8.64
C GLU A 170 -14.71 2.03 9.57
N GLU A 171 -15.18 3.27 9.77
CA GLU A 171 -14.48 4.30 10.55
C GLU A 171 -14.41 4.04 12.05
N SER A 172 -15.13 3.08 12.60
CA SER A 172 -15.09 2.86 14.05
C SER A 172 -15.46 1.43 14.42
N ILE A 173 -14.54 0.78 15.11
CA ILE A 173 -14.76 -0.44 15.87
C ILE A 173 -15.81 -0.13 16.96
N GLY A 174 -16.97 -0.79 16.88
CA GLY A 174 -17.95 -0.78 17.96
C GLY A 174 -19.19 0.12 17.79
N PHE A 175 -19.33 0.82 16.66
CA PHE A 175 -20.60 1.46 16.32
C PHE A 175 -21.38 0.60 15.31
N THR A 176 -22.54 0.12 15.71
CA THR A 176 -23.51 -0.46 14.77
C THR A 176 -24.10 0.67 13.93
N LYS A 177 -23.44 0.99 12.82
CA LYS A 177 -24.02 1.88 11.81
C LYS A 177 -25.17 1.15 11.12
N ASP A 178 -26.26 1.87 10.86
CA ASP A 178 -27.36 1.38 10.04
C ASP A 178 -26.78 0.94 8.67
N SER A 179 -27.24 -0.21 8.18
CA SER A 179 -26.88 -0.72 6.84
C SER A 179 -27.13 0.27 5.69
N ASN A 180 -27.93 1.31 5.93
CA ASN A 180 -28.26 2.39 5.00
C ASN A 180 -27.30 3.60 5.08
N GLU A 181 -26.41 3.64 6.06
CA GLU A 181 -25.43 4.73 6.15
C GLU A 181 -24.35 4.58 5.08
N ILE A 182 -24.05 5.70 4.37
CA ILE A 182 -23.05 5.71 3.31
C ILE A 182 -21.67 5.52 3.93
N LEU A 183 -20.95 4.50 3.47
CA LEU A 183 -19.53 4.31 3.80
C LEU A 183 -18.71 5.42 3.13
N HIS A 184 -17.87 6.10 3.88
CA HIS A 184 -16.94 7.09 3.33
C HIS A 184 -15.58 7.10 4.06
N PRO A 185 -14.88 5.97 4.07
CA PRO A 185 -13.57 5.93 4.70
C PRO A 185 -12.56 6.76 3.89
N GLU A 186 -11.74 7.54 4.62
CA GLU A 186 -10.68 8.37 4.04
C GLU A 186 -9.40 7.55 3.73
N HIS A 187 -9.49 6.22 3.71
CA HIS A 187 -8.31 5.37 3.67
C HIS A 187 -7.96 4.92 2.25
N PHE A 188 -6.66 4.88 2.00
CA PHE A 188 -6.07 4.01 0.97
C PHE A 188 -5.61 2.72 1.62
N ILE A 189 -5.93 1.60 1.00
CA ILE A 189 -5.59 0.27 1.49
C ILE A 189 -4.66 -0.37 0.46
N LEU A 190 -3.42 -0.62 0.87
CA LEU A 190 -2.39 -1.28 0.05
C LEU A 190 -2.52 -2.79 0.21
N VAL A 191 -2.61 -3.48 -0.91
CA VAL A 191 -2.73 -4.94 -0.97
C VAL A 191 -1.60 -5.52 -1.80
N ASP A 192 -1.00 -6.60 -1.32
CA ASP A 192 0.11 -7.29 -1.98
C ASP A 192 -0.35 -8.29 -3.06
N GLN A 193 0.62 -8.91 -3.72
CA GLN A 193 0.42 -9.89 -4.80
C GLN A 193 -0.37 -11.13 -4.38
N LYS A 194 -0.49 -11.38 -3.06
CA LYS A 194 -1.21 -12.52 -2.47
C LYS A 194 -2.57 -12.12 -1.86
N GLY A 195 -3.00 -10.88 -2.07
CA GLY A 195 -4.26 -10.35 -1.58
C GLY A 195 -4.28 -10.06 -0.08
N ARG A 196 -3.11 -9.81 0.56
CA ARG A 196 -2.98 -9.44 1.98
C ARG A 196 -2.87 -7.94 2.12
N ILE A 197 -3.48 -7.37 3.15
CA ILE A 197 -3.36 -5.94 3.46
C ILE A 197 -1.97 -5.68 4.04
N ARG A 198 -1.24 -4.71 3.44
CA ARG A 198 0.13 -4.34 3.79
C ARG A 198 0.27 -2.88 4.25
N GLY A 199 -0.76 -2.06 4.04
CA GLY A 199 -0.74 -0.66 4.45
C GLY A 199 -2.12 -0.05 4.49
N ILE A 200 -2.30 0.92 5.38
CA ILE A 200 -3.52 1.71 5.53
C ILE A 200 -3.07 3.15 5.75
N TYR A 201 -3.49 4.04 4.87
CA TYR A 201 -3.02 5.42 4.81
C TYR A 201 -4.21 6.37 4.78
N ASN A 202 -4.08 7.56 5.33
CA ASN A 202 -5.07 8.60 5.13
C ASN A 202 -4.94 9.15 3.70
N GLY A 203 -5.96 8.86 2.87
CA GLY A 203 -5.97 9.22 1.45
C GLY A 203 -6.04 10.72 1.16
N THR A 204 -6.23 11.57 2.17
CA THR A 204 -6.26 13.04 2.01
C THR A 204 -4.88 13.68 2.27
N LEU A 205 -3.93 12.94 2.87
CA LEU A 205 -2.65 13.47 3.30
C LEU A 205 -1.52 13.17 2.29
N PRO A 206 -0.79 14.20 1.81
CA PRO A 206 0.35 13.98 0.92
C PRO A 206 1.45 13.09 1.50
N LEU A 207 1.70 13.18 2.82
CA LEU A 207 2.73 12.39 3.49
C LEU A 207 2.39 10.90 3.48
N ASP A 208 1.13 10.55 3.69
CA ASP A 208 0.63 9.18 3.66
C ASP A 208 0.69 8.61 2.22
N ALA A 209 0.41 9.44 1.22
CA ALA A 209 0.59 9.05 -0.18
C ALA A 209 2.07 8.78 -0.53
N ASP A 210 3.01 9.59 0.02
CA ASP A 210 4.44 9.35 -0.15
C ASP A 210 4.88 8.06 0.55
N GLN A 211 4.39 7.78 1.75
CA GLN A 211 4.67 6.51 2.44
C GLN A 211 4.11 5.32 1.64
N CYS A 212 2.89 5.42 1.12
CA CYS A 212 2.32 4.39 0.25
C CYS A 212 3.20 4.12 -0.98
N ILE A 213 3.77 5.15 -1.59
CA ILE A 213 4.71 5.02 -2.73
C ILE A 213 5.96 4.23 -2.31
N GLU A 214 6.57 4.54 -1.15
CA GLU A 214 7.75 3.83 -0.67
C GLU A 214 7.42 2.36 -0.36
N ASP A 215 6.27 2.10 0.25
CA ASP A 215 5.84 0.74 0.59
C ASP A 215 5.54 -0.09 -0.68
N ILE A 216 4.94 0.51 -1.73
CA ILE A 216 4.77 -0.17 -3.03
C ILE A 216 6.14 -0.51 -3.64
N ARG A 217 7.14 0.40 -3.56
CA ARG A 217 8.50 0.13 -4.06
C ARG A 217 9.14 -1.05 -3.33
N ALA A 218 8.98 -1.11 -2.02
CA ALA A 218 9.51 -2.22 -1.22
C ALA A 218 8.80 -3.53 -1.56
N LEU A 219 7.46 -3.54 -1.71
CA LEU A 219 6.70 -4.74 -2.13
C LEU A 219 7.05 -5.22 -3.54
N LEU A 220 7.43 -4.32 -4.44
CA LEU A 220 7.90 -4.69 -5.79
C LEU A 220 9.30 -5.33 -5.77
N ALA A 221 10.05 -5.15 -4.68
CA ALA A 221 11.38 -5.72 -4.49
C ALA A 221 11.37 -7.04 -3.68
N GLU A 222 10.26 -7.40 -3.03
CA GLU A 222 10.05 -8.70 -2.37
C GLU A 222 9.90 -9.82 -3.41
#